data_8e1a987b0420938c49b8568b3f363435
#
_entry.id   8e1a987b0420938c49b8568b3f363435
#
_cell.length_a   1.000
_cell.length_b   1.000
_cell.length_c   1.000
_cell.angle_alpha   90.00
_cell.angle_beta   90.00
_cell.angle_gamma   90.00
#
_symmetry.space_group_name_H-M   'P 1'
#
loop_
_entity.id
_entity.type
_entity.pdbx_description
1 polymer ?
#
loop_
_entity_poly.entity_id
_entity_poly.type
_entity_poly.pdbx_seq_one_letter_code
_entity_poly.pdbx_strand_id
1 'polypeptide(L)'
;MPNRKEHIIDKGTEQLRTYLTEHGMKHTPERYTIMAAACRLQHFTIDELRAALTELSISRATIYNTLSLLEDARLVQKLDKEFGVRTAQYEWMRDSESSVQVVCTKCGRVSPVKDSTISRMLADKRWSNFVPHHFSLYVFGECKVYRRKVRG
;
A
#
# COMPACT_ATOMS: atom_id res chain seq x y z
N MET A 1 -5.60 8.61 -24.69
CA MET A 1 -5.89 8.90 -23.27
C MET A 1 -5.08 7.96 -22.39
N PRO A 2 -4.40 8.46 -21.37
CA PRO A 2 -3.66 7.58 -20.46
C PRO A 2 -4.64 6.65 -19.73
N ASN A 3 -4.26 5.39 -19.60
CA ASN A 3 -5.00 4.39 -18.86
C ASN A 3 -5.04 4.81 -17.38
N ARG A 4 -6.11 4.43 -16.66
CA ARG A 4 -6.25 4.71 -15.22
C ARG A 4 -5.02 4.31 -14.40
N LYS A 5 -4.36 3.20 -14.79
CA LYS A 5 -3.12 2.74 -14.15
C LYS A 5 -1.94 3.69 -14.39
N GLU A 6 -1.80 4.22 -15.59
CA GLU A 6 -0.76 5.19 -15.93
C GLU A 6 -0.92 6.47 -15.13
N HIS A 7 -2.14 6.95 -14.99
CA HIS A 7 -2.44 8.15 -14.20
C HIS A 7 -2.07 7.99 -12.72
N ILE A 8 -2.28 6.80 -12.14
CA ILE A 8 -1.90 6.51 -10.74
C ILE A 8 -0.37 6.51 -10.60
N ILE A 9 0.35 5.95 -11.57
CA ILE A 9 1.81 5.95 -11.59
C ILE A 9 2.35 7.37 -11.72
N ASP A 10 1.77 8.19 -12.59
CA ASP A 10 2.17 9.58 -12.77
C ASP A 10 2.02 10.39 -11.48
N LYS A 11 0.90 10.22 -10.78
CA LYS A 11 0.70 10.85 -9.47
C LYS A 11 1.72 10.39 -8.44
N GLY A 12 1.96 9.08 -8.37
CA GLY A 12 2.98 8.52 -7.49
C GLY A 12 4.37 9.07 -7.80
N THR A 13 4.71 9.21 -9.06
CA THR A 13 5.98 9.79 -9.52
C THR A 13 6.13 11.23 -9.05
N GLU A 14 5.10 12.05 -9.19
CA GLU A 14 5.12 13.44 -8.73
C GLU A 14 5.25 13.53 -7.21
N GLN A 15 4.52 12.71 -6.48
CA GLN A 15 4.57 12.68 -5.01
C GLN A 15 5.96 12.25 -4.52
N LEU A 16 6.55 11.23 -5.13
CA LEU A 16 7.90 10.79 -4.81
C LEU A 16 8.93 11.87 -5.15
N ARG A 17 8.81 12.52 -6.31
CA ARG A 17 9.70 13.61 -6.74
C ARG A 17 9.67 14.75 -5.73
N THR A 18 8.50 15.17 -5.32
CA THR A 18 8.31 16.24 -4.32
C THR A 18 8.94 15.85 -3.01
N TYR A 19 8.68 14.64 -2.52
CA TYR A 19 9.25 14.16 -1.26
C TYR A 19 10.78 14.14 -1.29
N LEU A 20 11.37 13.58 -2.34
CA LEU A 20 12.84 13.53 -2.49
C LEU A 20 13.46 14.92 -2.55
N THR A 21 12.83 15.84 -3.25
CA THR A 21 13.29 17.24 -3.37
C THR A 21 13.22 17.95 -2.02
N GLU A 22 12.12 17.83 -1.31
CA GLU A 22 11.92 18.48 0.00
C GLU A 22 12.89 17.96 1.06
N HIS A 23 13.30 16.69 0.97
CA HIS A 23 14.20 16.06 1.92
C HIS A 23 15.68 16.05 1.46
N GLY A 24 15.99 16.70 0.34
CA GLY A 24 17.36 16.76 -0.20
C GLY A 24 17.93 15.40 -0.59
N MET A 25 17.08 14.48 -1.00
CA MET A 25 17.46 13.11 -1.36
C MET A 25 17.70 12.97 -2.85
N LYS A 26 18.58 12.02 -3.22
CA LYS A 26 18.90 11.77 -4.62
C LYS A 26 17.72 11.16 -5.38
N HIS A 27 17.51 11.65 -6.60
CA HIS A 27 16.55 11.08 -7.55
C HIS A 27 17.29 10.01 -8.36
N THR A 28 17.05 8.74 -8.05
CA THR A 28 17.67 7.63 -8.77
C THR A 28 16.65 6.86 -9.60
N PRO A 29 17.02 6.34 -10.78
CA PRO A 29 16.10 5.55 -11.60
C PRO A 29 15.50 4.35 -10.84
N GLU A 30 16.32 3.69 -10.01
CA GLU A 30 15.89 2.53 -9.22
C GLU A 30 14.71 2.86 -8.29
N ARG A 31 14.74 4.02 -7.64
CA ARG A 31 13.65 4.46 -6.75
C ARG A 31 12.33 4.59 -7.48
N TYR A 32 12.35 5.19 -8.66
CA TYR A 32 11.14 5.34 -9.48
C TYR A 32 10.67 4.01 -10.07
N THR A 33 11.60 3.15 -10.45
CA THR A 33 11.28 1.80 -10.95
C THR A 33 10.62 0.94 -9.87
N ILE A 34 11.15 0.95 -8.66
CA ILE A 34 10.58 0.23 -7.51
C ILE A 34 9.21 0.81 -7.16
N MET A 35 9.07 2.12 -7.13
CA MET A 35 7.80 2.80 -6.89
C MET A 35 6.74 2.38 -7.92
N ALA A 36 7.09 2.38 -9.20
CA ALA A 36 6.16 1.99 -10.26
C ALA A 36 5.74 0.51 -10.14
N ALA A 37 6.65 -0.39 -9.79
CA ALA A 37 6.35 -1.79 -9.56
C ALA A 37 5.39 -1.97 -8.37
N ALA A 38 5.65 -1.28 -7.26
CA ALA A 38 4.77 -1.28 -6.08
C ALA A 38 3.37 -0.77 -6.43
N CYS A 39 3.29 0.29 -7.21
CA CYS A 39 2.02 0.85 -7.68
C CYS A 39 1.24 -0.15 -8.55
N ARG A 40 1.91 -0.88 -9.43
CA ARG A 40 1.26 -1.88 -10.29
C ARG A 40 0.74 -3.07 -9.49
N LEU A 41 1.49 -3.52 -8.49
CA LEU A 41 1.12 -4.66 -7.64
C LEU A 41 -0.02 -4.34 -6.68
N GLN A 42 -0.12 -3.10 -6.21
CA GLN A 42 -1.12 -2.62 -5.26
C GLN A 42 -1.01 -3.26 -3.86
N HIS A 43 -1.05 -4.58 -3.77
CA HIS A 43 -0.78 -5.39 -2.57
C HIS A 43 0.32 -6.38 -2.88
N PHE A 44 1.34 -6.45 -2.05
CA PHE A 44 2.48 -7.31 -2.32
C PHE A 44 3.26 -7.65 -1.06
N THR A 45 3.91 -8.80 -1.09
CA THR A 45 4.99 -9.15 -0.18
C THR A 45 6.32 -8.67 -0.75
N ILE A 46 7.35 -8.63 0.08
CA ILE A 46 8.70 -8.29 -0.40
C ILE A 46 9.17 -9.27 -1.50
N ASP A 47 8.82 -10.54 -1.38
CA ASP A 47 9.20 -11.55 -2.37
C ASP A 47 8.48 -11.34 -3.71
N GLU A 48 7.21 -10.96 -3.69
CA GLU A 48 6.47 -10.61 -4.90
C GLU A 48 7.05 -9.37 -5.59
N LEU A 49 7.43 -8.36 -4.83
CA LEU A 49 8.08 -7.17 -5.38
C LEU A 49 9.44 -7.51 -5.98
N ARG A 50 10.24 -8.31 -5.30
CA ARG A 50 11.53 -8.79 -5.81
C ARG A 50 11.37 -9.59 -7.10
N ALA A 51 10.37 -10.47 -7.16
CA ALA A 51 10.07 -11.23 -8.37
C ALA A 51 9.70 -10.32 -9.54
N ALA A 52 8.93 -9.26 -9.30
CA ALA A 52 8.58 -8.28 -10.32
C ALA A 52 9.78 -7.48 -10.84
N LEU A 53 10.86 -7.42 -10.07
CA LEU A 53 12.09 -6.66 -10.40
C LEU A 53 13.26 -7.56 -10.80
N THR A 54 13.04 -8.87 -10.97
CA THR A 54 14.10 -9.87 -11.19
C THR A 54 14.97 -9.57 -12.41
N GLU A 55 14.39 -9.08 -13.51
CA GLU A 55 15.12 -8.76 -14.75
C GLU A 55 15.96 -7.48 -14.64
N LEU A 56 15.74 -6.71 -13.59
CA LEU A 56 16.46 -5.48 -13.33
C LEU A 56 17.47 -5.75 -12.22
N SER A 57 18.75 -5.50 -12.46
CA SER A 57 19.83 -5.75 -11.51
C SER A 57 19.77 -4.80 -10.30
N ILE A 58 18.68 -4.84 -9.56
CA ILE A 58 18.47 -4.01 -8.37
C ILE A 58 18.80 -4.85 -7.13
N SER A 59 19.68 -4.33 -6.27
CA SER A 59 20.08 -5.03 -5.07
C SER A 59 18.94 -5.12 -4.05
N ARG A 60 18.96 -6.18 -3.23
CA ARG A 60 18.01 -6.37 -2.13
C ARG A 60 18.00 -5.17 -1.18
N ALA A 61 19.17 -4.65 -0.85
CA ALA A 61 19.31 -3.47 0.02
C ALA A 61 18.62 -2.24 -0.59
N THR A 62 18.76 -2.02 -1.89
CA THR A 62 18.10 -0.91 -2.58
C THR A 62 16.59 -1.03 -2.52
N ILE A 63 16.03 -2.24 -2.67
CA ILE A 63 14.59 -2.50 -2.58
C ILE A 63 14.08 -2.17 -1.17
N TYR A 64 14.73 -2.68 -0.12
CA TYR A 64 14.34 -2.41 1.27
C TYR A 64 14.43 -0.93 1.62
N ASN A 65 15.54 -0.28 1.26
CA ASN A 65 15.73 1.15 1.52
C ASN A 65 14.68 2.01 0.81
N THR A 66 14.35 1.64 -0.43
CA THR A 66 13.33 2.35 -1.20
C THR A 66 11.94 2.12 -0.61
N LEU A 67 11.60 0.91 -0.17
CA LEU A 67 10.32 0.66 0.52
C LEU A 67 10.17 1.50 1.77
N SER A 68 11.20 1.61 2.60
CA SER A 68 11.17 2.48 3.79
C SER A 68 10.92 3.93 3.40
N LEU A 69 11.57 4.39 2.35
CA LEU A 69 11.38 5.74 1.81
C LEU A 69 9.95 5.95 1.29
N LEU A 70 9.38 4.96 0.60
CA LEU A 70 8.00 5.02 0.13
C LEU A 70 6.98 5.03 1.27
N GLU A 71 7.28 4.34 2.38
CA GLU A 71 6.48 4.42 3.61
C GLU A 71 6.52 5.84 4.20
N ASP A 72 7.70 6.42 4.33
CA ASP A 72 7.88 7.79 4.83
C ASP A 72 7.19 8.82 3.94
N ALA A 73 7.22 8.60 2.63
CA ALA A 73 6.52 9.43 1.64
C ALA A 73 5.01 9.17 1.58
N ARG A 74 4.51 8.23 2.36
CA ARG A 74 3.09 7.81 2.40
C ARG A 74 2.56 7.30 1.05
N LEU A 75 3.42 6.67 0.28
CA LEU A 75 3.06 6.01 -0.96
C LEU A 75 2.71 4.53 -0.76
N VAL A 76 3.34 3.90 0.23
CA VAL A 76 3.00 2.53 0.64
C VAL A 76 2.82 2.45 2.16
N GLN A 77 2.05 1.48 2.60
CA GLN A 77 1.86 1.14 4.00
C GLN A 77 2.28 -0.31 4.24
N LYS A 78 3.02 -0.54 5.31
CA LYS A 78 3.40 -1.88 5.73
C LYS A 78 2.39 -2.44 6.71
N LEU A 79 1.91 -3.64 6.45
CA LEU A 79 1.09 -4.43 7.33
C LEU A 79 1.93 -5.59 7.84
N ASP A 80 2.13 -5.67 9.13
CA ASP A 80 2.95 -6.70 9.76
C ASP A 80 2.21 -7.41 10.90
N LYS A 81 2.97 -8.04 11.79
CA LYS A 81 2.41 -8.78 12.92
C LYS A 81 1.53 -7.94 13.85
N GLU A 82 1.79 -6.66 13.97
CA GLU A 82 0.98 -5.75 14.77
C GLU A 82 -0.44 -5.64 14.23
N PHE A 83 -0.60 -5.85 12.92
CA PHE A 83 -1.91 -5.91 12.25
C PHE A 83 -2.46 -7.34 12.11
N GLY A 84 -1.91 -8.31 12.85
CA GLY A 84 -2.38 -9.70 12.83
C GLY A 84 -1.98 -10.48 11.57
N VAL A 85 -1.04 -9.99 10.78
CA VAL A 85 -0.57 -10.61 9.54
C VAL A 85 0.71 -11.42 9.81
N ARG A 86 0.76 -12.68 9.39
CA ARG A 86 1.92 -13.56 9.63
C ARG A 86 3.17 -13.13 8.85
N THR A 87 2.99 -12.74 7.60
CA THR A 87 4.05 -12.26 6.71
C THR A 87 3.80 -10.80 6.41
N ALA A 88 4.83 -9.95 6.54
CA ALA A 88 4.71 -8.54 6.23
C ALA A 88 4.20 -8.34 4.80
N GLN A 89 3.17 -7.55 4.66
CA GLN A 89 2.59 -7.16 3.40
C GLN A 89 2.64 -5.65 3.24
N TYR A 90 2.69 -5.22 2.00
CA TYR A 90 2.71 -3.81 1.65
C TYR A 90 1.49 -3.48 0.79
N GLU A 91 0.99 -2.30 0.99
CA GLU A 91 -0.15 -1.79 0.25
C GLU A 91 0.17 -0.44 -0.35
N TRP A 92 -0.13 -0.27 -1.64
CA TRP A 92 -0.06 1.03 -2.27
C TRP A 92 -1.16 1.94 -1.71
N MET A 93 -0.77 3.10 -1.19
CA MET A 93 -1.72 4.07 -0.65
C MET A 93 -2.27 4.92 -1.78
N ARG A 94 -3.58 4.87 -1.95
CA ARG A 94 -4.25 5.75 -2.91
C ARG A 94 -4.38 7.14 -2.33
N ASP A 95 -4.16 8.15 -3.17
CA ASP A 95 -4.31 9.56 -2.80
C ASP A 95 -5.63 9.82 -2.09
N SER A 96 -5.54 10.36 -0.89
CA SER A 96 -6.67 10.89 -0.11
C SER A 96 -7.91 9.99 -0.02
N GLU A 97 -7.90 8.81 -0.62
CA GLU A 97 -9.01 7.88 -0.52
C GLU A 97 -8.88 7.08 0.77
N SER A 98 -9.85 7.30 1.62
CA SER A 98 -10.07 6.46 2.79
C SER A 98 -10.29 5.01 2.34
N SER A 99 -9.65 4.08 3.01
CA SER A 99 -9.71 2.67 2.63
C SER A 99 -10.29 1.81 3.75
N VAL A 100 -11.13 0.86 3.35
CA VAL A 100 -11.60 -0.23 4.21
C VAL A 100 -11.02 -1.52 3.64
N GLN A 101 -10.37 -2.32 4.48
CA GLN A 101 -9.75 -3.56 4.06
C GLN A 101 -10.10 -4.70 5.01
N VAL A 102 -10.20 -5.90 4.46
CA VAL A 102 -10.35 -7.12 5.25
C VAL A 102 -9.05 -7.90 5.22
N VAL A 103 -8.66 -8.38 6.39
CA VAL A 103 -7.43 -9.16 6.58
C VAL A 103 -7.82 -10.54 7.09
N CYS A 104 -7.47 -11.59 6.34
CA CYS A 104 -7.62 -12.95 6.83
C CYS A 104 -6.45 -13.32 7.75
N THR A 105 -6.72 -13.56 9.01
CA THR A 105 -5.69 -13.93 9.99
C THR A 105 -5.13 -15.34 9.77
N LYS A 106 -5.78 -16.15 8.95
CA LYS A 106 -5.37 -17.53 8.68
C LYS A 106 -4.49 -17.64 7.42
N CYS A 107 -4.94 -17.11 6.29
CA CYS A 107 -4.17 -17.18 5.04
C CYS A 107 -3.34 -15.92 4.75
N GLY A 108 -3.53 -14.84 5.52
CA GLY A 108 -2.80 -13.58 5.36
C GLY A 108 -3.28 -12.70 4.21
N ARG A 109 -4.33 -13.10 3.48
CA ARG A 109 -4.85 -12.31 2.38
C ARG A 109 -5.42 -10.98 2.87
N VAL A 110 -5.03 -9.90 2.21
CA VAL A 110 -5.58 -8.57 2.42
C VAL A 110 -6.37 -8.18 1.18
N SER A 111 -7.61 -7.76 1.35
CA SER A 111 -8.50 -7.41 0.25
C SER A 111 -9.21 -6.10 0.52
N PRO A 112 -9.26 -5.20 -0.48
CA PRO A 112 -10.01 -3.96 -0.32
C PRO A 112 -11.52 -4.22 -0.35
N VAL A 113 -12.26 -3.43 0.41
CA VAL A 113 -13.73 -3.44 0.43
C VAL A 113 -14.22 -2.08 -0.02
N LYS A 114 -15.10 -2.08 -1.00
CA LYS A 114 -15.80 -0.86 -1.42
C LYS A 114 -17.01 -0.66 -0.48
N ASP A 115 -16.88 0.25 0.46
CA ASP A 115 -17.94 0.58 1.38
C ASP A 115 -18.08 2.10 1.51
N SER A 116 -19.15 2.62 0.94
CA SER A 116 -19.45 4.06 1.01
C SER A 116 -20.07 4.47 2.36
N THR A 117 -20.65 3.53 3.10
CA THR A 117 -21.31 3.81 4.37
C THR A 117 -20.31 4.24 5.43
N ILE A 118 -19.27 3.44 5.66
CA ILE A 118 -18.22 3.73 6.64
C ILE A 118 -17.46 5.00 6.26
N SER A 119 -17.10 5.13 4.98
CA SER A 119 -16.41 6.31 4.47
C SER A 119 -17.22 7.59 4.72
N ARG A 120 -18.54 7.54 4.48
CA ARG A 120 -19.43 8.67 4.70
C ARG A 120 -19.56 9.00 6.18
N MET A 121 -19.72 7.98 7.05
CA MET A 121 -19.82 8.17 8.49
C MET A 121 -18.58 8.90 9.05
N LEU A 122 -17.40 8.49 8.62
CA LEU A 122 -16.15 9.10 9.08
C LEU A 122 -15.92 10.49 8.48
N ALA A 123 -16.37 10.74 7.24
CA ALA A 123 -16.30 12.05 6.62
C ALA A 123 -17.22 13.06 7.29
N ASP A 124 -18.40 12.62 7.74
CA ASP A 124 -19.42 13.47 8.38
C ASP A 124 -19.16 13.68 9.88
N LYS A 125 -18.28 12.89 10.47
CA LYS A 125 -17.98 13.02 11.89
C LYS A 125 -17.27 14.35 12.19
N ARG A 126 -17.75 15.04 13.22
CA ARG A 126 -17.07 16.24 13.74
C ARG A 126 -15.93 15.84 14.68
N TRP A 127 -14.75 16.31 14.35
CA TRP A 127 -13.54 16.06 15.13
C TRP A 127 -13.18 17.30 15.94
N SER A 128 -13.06 17.15 17.26
CA SER A 128 -12.67 18.25 18.13
C SER A 128 -11.16 18.49 18.03
N ASN A 129 -10.77 19.70 17.61
CA ASN A 129 -9.37 20.10 17.49
C ASN A 129 -8.52 19.20 16.56
N PHE A 130 -9.16 18.60 15.56
CA PHE A 130 -8.48 17.69 14.63
C PHE A 130 -9.06 17.81 13.23
N VAL A 131 -8.19 17.91 12.23
CA VAL A 131 -8.57 17.93 10.82
C VAL A 131 -8.09 16.64 10.17
N PRO A 132 -8.94 15.65 9.96
CA PRO A 132 -8.55 14.39 9.31
C PRO A 132 -8.31 14.60 7.82
N HIS A 133 -7.27 13.99 7.30
CA HIS A 133 -6.99 13.98 5.86
C HIS A 133 -7.49 12.70 5.20
N HIS A 134 -7.32 11.56 5.86
CA HIS A 134 -7.76 10.25 5.39
C HIS A 134 -7.87 9.29 6.58
N PHE A 135 -8.47 8.13 6.35
CA PHE A 135 -8.49 7.04 7.31
C PHE A 135 -8.14 5.70 6.64
N SER A 136 -7.68 4.77 7.44
CA SER A 136 -7.54 3.37 7.04
C SER A 136 -8.25 2.51 8.08
N LEU A 137 -9.13 1.63 7.64
CA LEU A 137 -9.86 0.72 8.50
C LEU A 137 -9.55 -0.72 8.09
N TYR A 138 -9.12 -1.52 9.06
CA TYR A 138 -8.83 -2.93 8.87
C TYR A 138 -9.82 -3.77 9.66
N VAL A 139 -10.45 -4.73 8.99
CA VAL A 139 -11.33 -5.70 9.62
C VAL A 139 -10.64 -7.06 9.58
N PHE A 140 -10.37 -7.64 10.74
CA PHE A 140 -9.66 -8.90 10.88
C PHE A 140 -10.65 -10.04 11.07
N GLY A 141 -10.45 -11.12 10.34
CA GLY A 141 -11.32 -12.27 10.41
C GLY A 141 -10.79 -13.45 9.59
N GLU A 142 -11.68 -14.33 9.20
CA GLU A 142 -11.34 -15.48 8.39
C GLU A 142 -12.06 -15.40 7.03
N CYS A 143 -11.32 -15.57 5.94
CA CYS A 143 -11.95 -15.58 4.62
C CYS A 143 -12.80 -16.84 4.44
N LYS A 144 -13.89 -16.72 3.70
CA LYS A 144 -14.82 -17.85 3.45
C LYS A 144 -14.15 -19.00 2.70
N VAL A 145 -13.18 -18.68 1.85
CA VAL A 145 -12.39 -19.69 1.11
C VAL A 145 -11.59 -20.56 2.07
N TYR A 146 -10.95 -19.94 3.07
CA TYR A 146 -10.19 -20.66 4.10
C TYR A 146 -11.12 -21.54 4.96
N ARG A 147 -12.24 -21.01 5.42
CA ARG A 147 -13.22 -21.77 6.21
C ARG A 147 -13.75 -22.97 5.45
N ARG A 148 -13.98 -22.88 4.15
CA ARG A 148 -14.41 -24.00 3.31
C ARG A 148 -13.36 -25.10 3.22
N LYS A 149 -12.07 -24.72 3.11
CA LYS A 149 -10.94 -25.68 3.05
C LYS A 149 -10.78 -26.45 4.37
N VAL A 150 -11.06 -25.82 5.49
CA VAL A 150 -10.92 -26.44 6.82
C VAL A 150 -12.11 -27.33 7.16
N ARG A 151 -13.30 -27.05 6.62
CA ARG A 151 -14.52 -27.85 6.81
C ARG A 151 -14.69 -29.02 5.82
N GLY A 152 -13.93 -29.01 4.75
CA GLY A 152 -13.84 -30.08 3.79
C GLY A 152 -12.76 -31.09 4.19
#